data_ddee71652f01ef860a4821f1c5aff150
#
_entry.id   ddee71652f01ef860a4821f1c5aff150
#
_cell.length_a   1.000
_cell.length_b   1.000
_cell.length_c   1.000
_cell.angle_alpha   90.00
_cell.angle_beta   90.00
_cell.angle_gamma   90.00
#
_symmetry.space_group_name_H-M   'P 1'
#
loop_
_entity.id
_entity.type
_entity.pdbx_description
1 polymer ?
#
loop_
_entity_poly.entity_id
_entity_poly.type
_entity_poly.pdbx_seq_one_letter_code
_entity_poly.pdbx_strand_id
1 'polypeptide(L)'
;MPPSQVKFKTSDEVDFVIIGSGAAGGVLAKELSSNGFRVVVLEQGPYLTEADFVHDEVKVFKENLLTNHPELQPNTFRKTSDEKAVAQRAVAYGRCVGGSSVHFTANYWRFHEIDFVERSKVGAIAGTGLADWPITYADLEPYYTKVEWEIGVSGLAYASPFDPPRAKPYPMPPLPVKSCGVLFERGARKLGWHPFLAPLAILSQPRAGRSACINCGFCYAFGCEVGAKSSSLASVIPLAERTGRCEIRPNSYVHRIELASAGRATGAVYFDEQKNTHLQKAKAIIVCANGAETPRLLLLSANKQFPNGLANSSGLVGKYLMFNSNARSVGLFERPLNDYKGFAPSRVVHDFYELDPQKVGFYGGGALDGRFDFTPYFFALTGLPTETPRWGKNFKAALGHNFTRTMQIHCTGTSLPVEANSFSLDPELKDAWGLPALRMTYKDHPDDLKLVTWLTKHALEILDAAGAVNRWSRPINEQQFSVHLLGTCRMGNDPKTSVINADHRTHDVKNLFLCDGSSLVTSGRGQPTMTIQALAYRAADRITALARRGDLRS
;
A
#
# COMPACT_ATOMS: atom_id res chain seq x y z
N MET A 1 -23.87 -20.02 -5.71
CA MET A 1 -22.73 -20.94 -5.54
C MET A 1 -21.51 -20.20 -6.07
N PRO A 2 -20.37 -20.16 -5.37
CA PRO A 2 -19.15 -19.70 -6.01
C PRO A 2 -18.92 -20.55 -7.25
N PRO A 3 -18.44 -19.97 -8.37
CA PRO A 3 -18.10 -20.76 -9.55
C PRO A 3 -17.11 -21.84 -9.12
N SER A 4 -17.22 -23.04 -9.73
CA SER A 4 -16.31 -24.14 -9.47
C SER A 4 -14.89 -23.63 -9.74
N GLN A 5 -14.11 -23.43 -8.68
CA GLN A 5 -12.74 -22.94 -8.80
C GLN A 5 -11.94 -24.00 -9.57
N VAL A 6 -11.29 -23.58 -10.65
CA VAL A 6 -10.30 -24.42 -11.31
C VAL A 6 -9.20 -24.76 -10.31
N LYS A 7 -8.75 -26.01 -10.29
CA LYS A 7 -7.61 -26.46 -9.48
C LYS A 7 -6.57 -27.11 -10.39
N PHE A 8 -5.36 -26.63 -10.30
CA PHE A 8 -4.20 -27.20 -10.99
C PHE A 8 -3.44 -28.14 -10.04
N LYS A 9 -2.98 -29.28 -10.55
CA LYS A 9 -2.12 -30.16 -9.78
C LYS A 9 -0.77 -29.45 -9.54
N THR A 10 -0.15 -29.67 -8.40
CA THR A 10 1.19 -29.13 -8.10
C THR A 10 2.26 -29.64 -9.06
N SER A 11 2.06 -30.84 -9.64
CA SER A 11 2.90 -31.40 -10.70
C SER A 11 2.77 -30.69 -12.06
N ASP A 12 1.67 -29.98 -12.31
CA ASP A 12 1.44 -29.31 -13.59
C ASP A 12 2.29 -28.04 -13.69
N GLU A 13 2.98 -27.89 -14.82
CA GLU A 13 3.63 -26.62 -15.12
C GLU A 13 2.57 -25.65 -15.65
N VAL A 14 2.22 -24.62 -14.85
CA VAL A 14 1.34 -23.54 -15.29
C VAL A 14 2.12 -22.45 -16.03
N ASP A 15 1.41 -21.54 -16.71
CA ASP A 15 2.11 -20.46 -17.41
C ASP A 15 2.72 -19.45 -16.40
N PHE A 16 1.95 -19.10 -15.35
CA PHE A 16 2.40 -18.17 -14.32
C PHE A 16 2.04 -18.65 -12.92
N VAL A 17 3.01 -18.52 -12.00
CA VAL A 17 2.73 -18.48 -10.57
C VAL A 17 2.87 -17.03 -10.11
N ILE A 18 1.82 -16.52 -9.46
CA ILE A 18 1.81 -15.21 -8.81
C ILE A 18 1.90 -15.43 -7.30
N ILE A 19 2.84 -14.77 -6.64
CA ILE A 19 3.06 -14.89 -5.20
C ILE A 19 2.48 -13.65 -4.51
N GLY A 20 1.36 -13.83 -3.80
CA GLY A 20 0.56 -12.76 -3.20
C GLY A 20 -0.62 -12.31 -4.07
N SER A 21 -1.79 -12.18 -3.47
CA SER A 21 -3.06 -11.84 -4.11
C SER A 21 -3.50 -10.39 -3.88
N GLY A 22 -2.61 -9.55 -3.37
CA GLY A 22 -2.88 -8.16 -3.00
C GLY A 22 -3.24 -7.26 -4.19
N ALA A 23 -3.01 -5.95 -4.03
CA ALA A 23 -3.36 -4.93 -5.01
C ALA A 23 -2.82 -5.22 -6.42
N ALA A 24 -1.55 -5.59 -6.54
CA ALA A 24 -0.93 -5.93 -7.82
C ALA A 24 -1.24 -7.36 -8.27
N GLY A 25 -1.11 -8.35 -7.37
CA GLY A 25 -1.30 -9.76 -7.73
C GLY A 25 -2.70 -10.07 -8.21
N GLY A 26 -3.74 -9.46 -7.62
CA GLY A 26 -5.11 -9.60 -8.09
C GLY A 26 -5.33 -9.05 -9.51
N VAL A 27 -4.71 -7.92 -9.83
CA VAL A 27 -4.74 -7.33 -11.19
C VAL A 27 -4.05 -8.25 -12.18
N LEU A 28 -2.82 -8.69 -11.88
CA LEU A 28 -2.05 -9.59 -12.74
C LEU A 28 -2.77 -10.94 -12.95
N ALA A 29 -3.37 -11.48 -11.90
CA ALA A 29 -4.18 -12.70 -11.99
C ALA A 29 -5.33 -12.54 -12.99
N LYS A 30 -6.07 -11.45 -12.89
CA LYS A 30 -7.19 -11.14 -13.82
C LYS A 30 -6.70 -10.92 -15.23
N GLU A 31 -5.68 -10.09 -15.45
CA GLU A 31 -5.22 -9.76 -16.79
C GLU A 31 -4.63 -10.97 -17.50
N LEU A 32 -3.73 -11.71 -16.85
CA LEU A 32 -3.06 -12.85 -17.47
C LEU A 32 -4.05 -14.01 -17.76
N SER A 33 -4.95 -14.30 -16.83
CA SER A 33 -5.97 -15.36 -17.05
C SER A 33 -6.97 -14.96 -18.14
N SER A 34 -7.35 -13.69 -18.23
CA SER A 34 -8.20 -13.16 -19.31
C SER A 34 -7.50 -13.20 -20.68
N ASN A 35 -6.17 -13.17 -20.71
CA ASN A 35 -5.36 -13.34 -21.92
C ASN A 35 -5.13 -14.82 -22.30
N GLY A 36 -5.76 -15.78 -21.61
CA GLY A 36 -5.77 -17.19 -21.92
C GLY A 36 -4.69 -18.03 -21.21
N PHE A 37 -3.89 -17.43 -20.35
CA PHE A 37 -2.84 -18.15 -19.60
C PHE A 37 -3.39 -18.90 -18.39
N ARG A 38 -2.75 -20.02 -18.03
CA ARG A 38 -3.00 -20.76 -16.79
C ARG A 38 -2.24 -20.09 -15.65
N VAL A 39 -2.94 -19.63 -14.62
CA VAL A 39 -2.40 -18.85 -13.51
C VAL A 39 -2.71 -19.52 -12.18
N VAL A 40 -1.71 -19.68 -11.32
CA VAL A 40 -1.90 -20.04 -9.91
C VAL A 40 -1.42 -18.87 -9.05
N VAL A 41 -2.29 -18.40 -8.16
CA VAL A 41 -1.95 -17.37 -7.17
C VAL A 41 -1.78 -18.04 -5.83
N LEU A 42 -0.58 -17.94 -5.25
CA LEU A 42 -0.26 -18.45 -3.92
C LEU A 42 -0.37 -17.31 -2.90
N GLU A 43 -1.34 -17.42 -1.97
CA GLU A 43 -1.59 -16.43 -0.94
C GLU A 43 -1.39 -17.05 0.45
N GLN A 44 -0.60 -16.40 1.30
CA GLN A 44 -0.29 -16.91 2.63
C GLN A 44 -1.48 -16.93 3.61
N GLY A 45 -2.46 -16.05 3.40
CA GLY A 45 -3.63 -15.91 4.26
C GLY A 45 -4.87 -16.64 3.75
N PRO A 46 -5.95 -16.65 4.57
CA PRO A 46 -7.20 -17.30 4.22
C PRO A 46 -7.97 -16.56 3.11
N TYR A 47 -8.88 -17.27 2.46
CA TYR A 47 -9.89 -16.70 1.58
C TYR A 47 -11.11 -16.30 2.43
N LEU A 48 -11.24 -14.98 2.70
CA LEU A 48 -12.34 -14.44 3.49
C LEU A 48 -13.53 -14.09 2.57
N THR A 49 -14.71 -14.16 3.11
CA THR A 49 -15.97 -13.78 2.49
C THR A 49 -16.56 -12.54 3.17
N GLU A 50 -17.61 -11.97 2.60
CA GLU A 50 -18.31 -10.83 3.21
C GLU A 50 -18.83 -11.15 4.62
N ALA A 51 -19.21 -12.40 4.91
CA ALA A 51 -19.66 -12.87 6.21
C ALA A 51 -18.56 -12.87 7.30
N ASP A 52 -17.28 -12.89 6.89
CA ASP A 52 -16.15 -12.86 7.82
C ASP A 52 -15.79 -11.42 8.26
N PHE A 53 -16.32 -10.42 7.56
CA PHE A 53 -16.03 -9.01 7.85
C PHE A 53 -16.95 -8.46 8.94
N VAL A 54 -16.55 -8.69 10.18
CA VAL A 54 -17.28 -8.25 11.37
C VAL A 54 -16.82 -6.87 11.85
N HIS A 55 -17.72 -6.10 12.44
CA HIS A 55 -17.42 -4.79 13.04
C HIS A 55 -16.92 -4.93 14.50
N ASP A 56 -15.95 -5.83 14.70
CA ASP A 56 -15.36 -6.13 16.00
C ASP A 56 -13.92 -5.57 16.07
N GLU A 57 -13.74 -4.50 16.84
CA GLU A 57 -12.46 -3.82 16.99
C GLU A 57 -11.40 -4.69 17.68
N VAL A 58 -11.80 -5.59 18.59
CA VAL A 58 -10.88 -6.49 19.29
C VAL A 58 -10.29 -7.50 18.31
N LYS A 59 -11.13 -8.12 17.49
CA LYS A 59 -10.68 -9.05 16.45
C LYS A 59 -9.76 -8.38 15.45
N VAL A 60 -10.08 -7.15 15.04
CA VAL A 60 -9.28 -6.43 14.04
C VAL A 60 -7.96 -5.92 14.60
N PHE A 61 -7.98 -5.22 15.75
CA PHE A 61 -6.79 -4.51 16.26
C PHE A 61 -5.93 -5.32 17.21
N LYS A 62 -6.51 -6.27 17.97
CA LYS A 62 -5.77 -7.11 18.91
C LYS A 62 -5.48 -8.51 18.37
N GLU A 63 -6.48 -9.15 17.74
CA GLU A 63 -6.33 -10.51 17.22
C GLU A 63 -5.80 -10.53 15.77
N ASN A 64 -5.57 -9.35 15.18
CA ASN A 64 -4.99 -9.19 13.83
C ASN A 64 -5.73 -9.98 12.74
N LEU A 65 -7.06 -10.00 12.76
CA LEU A 65 -7.92 -10.77 11.85
C LEU A 65 -7.50 -10.64 10.37
N LEU A 66 -7.11 -9.43 9.93
CA LEU A 66 -6.81 -9.13 8.53
C LEU A 66 -5.32 -8.89 8.24
N THR A 67 -4.48 -8.86 9.28
CA THR A 67 -3.07 -8.53 9.13
C THR A 67 -2.14 -9.65 9.60
N ASN A 68 -0.85 -9.53 9.24
CA ASN A 68 0.17 -10.43 9.76
C ASN A 68 0.18 -10.41 11.30
N HIS A 69 0.23 -11.60 11.88
CA HIS A 69 0.23 -11.78 13.33
C HIS A 69 1.67 -11.71 13.87
N PRO A 70 1.97 -10.83 14.86
CA PRO A 70 3.34 -10.66 15.36
C PRO A 70 3.98 -11.93 15.95
N GLU A 71 3.17 -12.84 16.50
CA GLU A 71 3.68 -14.11 17.02
C GLU A 71 4.02 -15.13 15.91
N LEU A 72 3.31 -15.06 14.78
CA LEU A 72 3.58 -15.93 13.62
C LEU A 72 4.70 -15.40 12.75
N GLN A 73 4.72 -14.08 12.55
CA GLN A 73 5.68 -13.37 11.70
C GLN A 73 6.30 -12.19 12.47
N PRO A 74 7.14 -12.48 13.49
CA PRO A 74 7.81 -11.45 14.28
C PRO A 74 8.78 -10.65 13.42
N ASN A 75 9.07 -9.41 13.88
CA ASN A 75 10.04 -8.54 13.26
C ASN A 75 11.03 -8.05 14.29
N THR A 76 12.22 -7.63 13.83
CA THR A 76 13.13 -6.81 14.62
C THR A 76 13.31 -5.44 13.99
N PHE A 77 13.63 -4.46 14.80
CA PHE A 77 13.87 -3.07 14.40
C PHE A 77 15.16 -2.53 14.99
N ARG A 78 15.86 -1.72 14.20
CA ARG A 78 16.95 -0.84 14.63
C ARG A 78 16.97 0.42 13.77
N LYS A 79 17.51 1.52 14.27
CA LYS A 79 17.62 2.77 13.49
C LYS A 79 18.78 2.72 12.51
N THR A 80 19.91 2.20 12.95
CA THR A 80 21.15 2.11 12.14
C THR A 80 21.75 0.71 12.21
N SER A 81 22.69 0.40 11.30
CA SER A 81 23.39 -0.88 11.29
C SER A 81 24.20 -1.14 12.57
N ASP A 82 24.62 -0.10 13.26
CA ASP A 82 25.48 -0.17 14.45
C ASP A 82 24.69 -0.47 15.73
N GLU A 83 23.36 -0.32 15.67
CA GLU A 83 22.49 -0.62 16.80
C GLU A 83 22.11 -2.11 16.85
N LYS A 84 21.94 -2.63 18.06
CA LYS A 84 21.34 -3.93 18.27
C LYS A 84 19.85 -3.88 17.90
N ALA A 85 19.41 -4.77 17.00
CA ALA A 85 17.99 -4.86 16.67
C ALA A 85 17.18 -5.41 17.85
N VAL A 86 16.00 -4.87 18.06
CA VAL A 86 15.07 -5.29 19.12
C VAL A 86 13.79 -5.86 18.51
N ALA A 87 13.23 -6.89 19.14
CA ALA A 87 11.96 -7.46 18.70
C ALA A 87 10.83 -6.44 18.92
N GLN A 88 10.18 -6.02 17.85
CA GLN A 88 8.99 -5.16 17.89
C GLN A 88 8.19 -5.30 16.59
N ARG A 89 6.91 -4.91 16.64
CA ARG A 89 6.10 -4.82 15.43
C ARG A 89 6.54 -3.60 14.61
N ALA A 90 7.33 -3.83 13.56
CA ALA A 90 7.87 -2.79 12.70
C ALA A 90 7.05 -2.57 11.42
N VAL A 91 6.29 -3.59 10.99
CA VAL A 91 5.45 -3.54 9.78
C VAL A 91 4.09 -4.19 10.02
N ALA A 92 3.08 -3.73 9.26
CA ALA A 92 1.81 -4.43 9.12
C ALA A 92 1.36 -4.45 7.66
N TYR A 93 0.85 -5.59 7.23
CA TYR A 93 0.30 -5.81 5.90
C TYR A 93 -0.82 -6.84 5.96
N GLY A 94 -1.71 -6.84 4.96
CA GLY A 94 -2.82 -7.77 4.88
C GLY A 94 -2.34 -9.21 4.69
N ARG A 95 -2.90 -10.13 5.48
CA ARG A 95 -2.66 -11.57 5.40
C ARG A 95 -3.99 -12.28 5.13
N CYS A 96 -4.51 -12.07 3.93
CA CYS A 96 -5.73 -12.70 3.40
C CYS A 96 -5.75 -12.53 1.89
N VAL A 97 -6.58 -13.28 1.20
CA VAL A 97 -6.83 -13.07 -0.23
C VAL A 97 -7.31 -11.64 -0.45
N GLY A 98 -6.67 -10.93 -1.40
CA GLY A 98 -6.84 -9.49 -1.61
C GLY A 98 -5.84 -8.60 -0.87
N GLY A 99 -5.06 -9.17 0.06
CA GLY A 99 -3.99 -8.46 0.79
C GLY A 99 -4.46 -7.20 1.50
N SER A 100 -3.56 -6.23 1.64
CA SER A 100 -3.86 -4.95 2.34
C SER A 100 -4.99 -4.12 1.71
N SER A 101 -5.37 -4.38 0.45
CA SER A 101 -6.51 -3.70 -0.16
C SER A 101 -7.85 -4.04 0.50
N VAL A 102 -7.94 -5.15 1.24
CA VAL A 102 -9.16 -5.54 1.97
C VAL A 102 -9.45 -4.57 3.12
N HIS A 103 -8.42 -4.11 3.82
CA HIS A 103 -8.57 -3.27 5.02
C HIS A 103 -8.09 -1.81 4.88
N PHE A 104 -7.70 -1.38 3.66
CA PHE A 104 -7.23 -0.02 3.41
C PHE A 104 -8.36 1.03 3.56
N THR A 105 -7.99 2.32 3.62
CA THR A 105 -8.97 3.43 3.68
C THR A 105 -9.57 3.79 2.33
N ALA A 106 -9.07 3.16 1.27
CA ALA A 106 -9.51 3.36 -0.11
C ALA A 106 -9.25 4.75 -0.70
N ASN A 107 -8.32 5.52 -0.14
CA ASN A 107 -7.85 6.77 -0.76
C ASN A 107 -7.19 6.46 -2.10
N TYR A 108 -7.59 7.18 -3.17
CA TYR A 108 -7.29 6.67 -4.50
C TYR A 108 -7.03 7.78 -5.52
N TRP A 109 -5.98 8.58 -5.29
CA TRP A 109 -5.51 9.58 -6.26
C TRP A 109 -4.22 9.14 -6.95
N ARG A 110 -3.99 9.69 -8.14
CA ARG A 110 -2.83 9.42 -8.98
C ARG A 110 -1.57 10.05 -8.40
N PHE A 111 -0.42 9.48 -8.67
CA PHE A 111 0.81 10.25 -8.62
C PHE A 111 0.78 11.36 -9.68
N HIS A 112 1.51 12.43 -9.45
CA HIS A 112 1.64 13.53 -10.41
C HIS A 112 2.91 13.35 -11.24
N GLU A 113 3.06 14.17 -12.29
CA GLU A 113 4.23 14.12 -13.19
C GLU A 113 5.56 14.28 -12.44
N ILE A 114 5.58 15.14 -11.41
CA ILE A 114 6.77 15.38 -10.56
C ILE A 114 7.29 14.10 -9.90
N ASP A 115 6.41 13.18 -9.50
CA ASP A 115 6.81 11.95 -8.81
C ASP A 115 7.70 11.05 -9.68
N PHE A 116 7.65 11.20 -11.01
CA PHE A 116 8.42 10.41 -11.96
C PHE A 116 9.77 11.05 -12.33
N VAL A 117 9.97 12.34 -12.08
CA VAL A 117 11.12 13.13 -12.54
C VAL A 117 11.75 13.94 -11.40
N GLU A 118 11.61 13.49 -10.15
CA GLU A 118 12.07 14.22 -8.97
C GLU A 118 13.57 14.55 -9.02
N ARG A 119 14.40 13.59 -9.40
CA ARG A 119 15.86 13.76 -9.48
C ARG A 119 16.27 14.81 -10.52
N SER A 120 15.67 14.76 -11.71
CA SER A 120 15.91 15.75 -12.78
C SER A 120 15.42 17.14 -12.38
N LYS A 121 14.32 17.21 -11.62
CA LYS A 121 13.69 18.49 -11.25
C LYS A 121 14.43 19.22 -10.14
N VAL A 122 14.86 18.50 -9.10
CA VAL A 122 15.42 19.13 -7.87
C VAL A 122 16.91 18.85 -7.66
N GLY A 123 17.52 18.01 -8.48
CA GLY A 123 18.92 17.65 -8.32
C GLY A 123 19.15 16.53 -7.30
N ALA A 124 20.42 16.36 -6.87
CA ALA A 124 20.78 15.39 -5.85
C ALA A 124 20.40 15.88 -4.46
N ILE A 125 19.84 14.98 -3.65
CA ILE A 125 19.66 15.20 -2.23
C ILE A 125 20.73 14.39 -1.50
N ALA A 126 21.52 15.06 -0.65
CA ALA A 126 22.62 14.42 0.05
C ALA A 126 22.16 13.25 0.91
N GLY A 127 22.91 12.14 0.89
CA GLY A 127 22.60 10.94 1.67
C GLY A 127 21.46 10.08 1.10
N THR A 128 20.95 10.38 -0.10
CA THR A 128 19.85 9.65 -0.71
C THR A 128 20.19 9.06 -2.07
N GLY A 129 19.47 8.02 -2.47
CA GLY A 129 19.48 7.47 -3.82
C GLY A 129 18.33 7.97 -4.69
N LEU A 130 17.91 9.24 -4.52
CA LEU A 130 16.85 9.84 -5.33
C LEU A 130 17.16 9.70 -6.82
N ALA A 131 16.21 9.15 -7.58
CA ALA A 131 16.35 8.88 -9.01
C ALA A 131 15.03 9.15 -9.73
N ASP A 132 15.10 9.37 -11.04
CA ASP A 132 13.92 9.40 -11.89
C ASP A 132 13.44 7.98 -12.18
N TRP A 133 12.16 7.84 -12.44
CA TRP A 133 11.59 6.58 -12.88
C TRP A 133 12.03 6.28 -14.33
N PRO A 134 12.18 5.00 -14.71
CA PRO A 134 12.46 4.61 -16.09
C PRO A 134 11.21 4.69 -17.00
N ILE A 135 10.11 5.22 -16.49
CA ILE A 135 8.84 5.48 -17.17
C ILE A 135 8.33 6.86 -16.75
N THR A 136 7.49 7.46 -17.61
CA THR A 136 6.89 8.77 -17.35
C THR A 136 5.45 8.64 -16.84
N TYR A 137 4.88 9.75 -16.35
CA TYR A 137 3.45 9.83 -16.07
C TYR A 137 2.60 9.48 -17.31
N ALA A 138 2.99 9.98 -18.49
CA ALA A 138 2.27 9.73 -19.74
C ALA A 138 2.25 8.23 -20.10
N ASP A 139 3.32 7.48 -19.82
CA ASP A 139 3.35 6.03 -20.01
C ASP A 139 2.38 5.30 -19.08
N LEU A 140 2.06 5.87 -17.93
CA LEU A 140 1.22 5.25 -16.90
C LEU A 140 -0.22 5.78 -16.90
N GLU A 141 -0.51 6.94 -17.47
CA GLU A 141 -1.84 7.55 -17.51
C GLU A 141 -2.93 6.61 -18.06
N PRO A 142 -2.75 5.89 -19.19
CA PRO A 142 -3.76 4.97 -19.70
C PRO A 142 -4.13 3.86 -18.68
N TYR A 143 -3.15 3.44 -17.90
CA TYR A 143 -3.33 2.42 -16.86
C TYR A 143 -3.97 2.99 -15.59
N TYR A 144 -3.71 4.24 -15.22
CA TYR A 144 -4.48 4.94 -14.19
C TYR A 144 -5.95 5.03 -14.56
N THR A 145 -6.26 5.43 -15.80
CA THR A 145 -7.62 5.44 -16.32
C THR A 145 -8.25 4.05 -16.26
N LYS A 146 -7.51 3.00 -16.65
CA LYS A 146 -7.99 1.61 -16.58
C LYS A 146 -8.29 1.17 -15.15
N VAL A 147 -7.40 1.47 -14.20
CA VAL A 147 -7.63 1.20 -12.75
C VAL A 147 -8.91 1.85 -12.27
N GLU A 148 -9.09 3.15 -12.51
CA GLU A 148 -10.28 3.90 -12.04
C GLU A 148 -11.56 3.24 -12.51
N TRP A 149 -11.59 2.81 -13.77
CA TRP A 149 -12.79 2.25 -14.40
C TRP A 149 -13.05 0.77 -14.03
N GLU A 150 -12.02 -0.05 -13.92
CA GLU A 150 -12.17 -1.47 -13.61
C GLU A 150 -12.34 -1.75 -12.12
N ILE A 151 -11.58 -1.10 -11.27
CA ILE A 151 -11.70 -1.23 -9.81
C ILE A 151 -13.00 -0.57 -9.32
N GLY A 152 -13.40 0.53 -9.95
CA GLY A 152 -14.56 1.34 -9.58
C GLY A 152 -14.18 2.40 -8.54
N VAL A 153 -13.73 3.56 -9.05
CA VAL A 153 -13.37 4.72 -8.24
C VAL A 153 -14.46 5.78 -8.35
N SER A 154 -14.88 6.34 -7.22
CA SER A 154 -15.77 7.50 -7.18
C SER A 154 -14.98 8.78 -6.94
N GLY A 155 -15.35 9.86 -7.63
CA GLY A 155 -14.66 11.13 -7.53
C GLY A 155 -15.23 12.20 -8.46
N LEU A 156 -14.68 13.41 -8.37
CA LEU A 156 -14.99 14.53 -9.26
C LEU A 156 -13.70 14.93 -9.99
N ALA A 157 -13.65 14.63 -11.29
CA ALA A 157 -12.50 14.98 -12.12
C ALA A 157 -12.42 16.49 -12.35
N TYR A 158 -11.19 17.00 -12.52
CA TYR A 158 -10.92 18.41 -12.79
C TYR A 158 -11.38 19.37 -11.67
N ALA A 159 -11.52 18.85 -10.45
CA ALA A 159 -11.96 19.63 -9.30
C ALA A 159 -10.82 20.36 -8.57
N SER A 160 -9.58 19.98 -8.84
CA SER A 160 -8.38 20.60 -8.29
C SER A 160 -7.55 21.24 -9.42
N PRO A 161 -6.98 22.45 -9.22
CA PRO A 161 -6.04 23.03 -10.19
C PRO A 161 -4.71 22.24 -10.28
N PHE A 162 -4.48 21.34 -9.34
CA PHE A 162 -3.28 20.49 -9.26
C PHE A 162 -3.52 19.07 -9.76
N ASP A 163 -4.73 18.74 -10.26
CA ASP A 163 -5.01 17.40 -10.79
C ASP A 163 -4.07 17.09 -11.97
N PRO A 164 -3.39 15.93 -11.97
CA PRO A 164 -2.58 15.53 -13.12
C PRO A 164 -3.47 15.24 -14.33
N PRO A 165 -2.92 15.32 -15.56
CA PRO A 165 -3.66 15.06 -16.79
C PRO A 165 -4.39 13.71 -16.77
N ARG A 166 -5.62 13.68 -17.31
CA ARG A 166 -6.44 12.45 -17.38
C ARG A 166 -7.21 12.36 -18.68
N ALA A 167 -7.31 11.15 -19.24
CA ALA A 167 -8.03 10.90 -20.48
C ALA A 167 -9.55 10.81 -20.27
N LYS A 168 -10.01 10.41 -19.07
CA LYS A 168 -11.44 10.23 -18.77
C LYS A 168 -11.76 10.70 -17.35
N PRO A 169 -13.01 11.15 -17.09
CA PRO A 169 -13.50 11.37 -15.73
C PRO A 169 -13.60 10.05 -14.96
N TYR A 170 -13.83 10.15 -13.64
CA TYR A 170 -14.11 8.97 -12.81
C TYR A 170 -15.38 8.26 -13.28
N PRO A 171 -15.46 6.92 -13.12
CA PRO A 171 -16.63 6.14 -13.55
C PRO A 171 -17.90 6.38 -12.71
N MET A 172 -17.75 6.98 -11.54
CA MET A 172 -18.88 7.24 -10.62
C MET A 172 -18.74 8.62 -9.96
N PRO A 173 -19.86 9.26 -9.61
CA PRO A 173 -19.85 10.51 -8.86
C PRO A 173 -19.18 10.32 -7.49
N PRO A 174 -18.71 11.41 -6.86
CA PRO A 174 -18.12 11.32 -5.52
C PRO A 174 -19.12 10.84 -4.48
N LEU A 175 -18.63 10.30 -3.39
CA LEU A 175 -19.43 9.98 -2.21
C LEU A 175 -19.98 11.26 -1.54
N PRO A 176 -21.07 11.17 -0.77
CA PRO A 176 -21.66 12.33 -0.10
C PRO A 176 -20.67 13.06 0.82
N VAL A 177 -20.77 14.38 0.88
CA VAL A 177 -19.92 15.21 1.73
C VAL A 177 -20.29 15.00 3.20
N LYS A 178 -19.29 14.76 4.05
CA LYS A 178 -19.43 14.63 5.51
C LYS A 178 -19.25 15.99 6.20
N SER A 179 -19.67 16.11 7.46
CA SER A 179 -19.52 17.34 8.24
C SER A 179 -18.06 17.79 8.36
N CYS A 180 -17.13 16.86 8.58
CA CYS A 180 -15.70 17.14 8.58
C CYS A 180 -15.22 17.71 7.24
N GLY A 181 -15.74 17.20 6.12
CA GLY A 181 -15.41 17.73 4.81
C GLY A 181 -15.87 19.16 4.59
N VAL A 182 -17.07 19.52 5.06
CA VAL A 182 -17.57 20.89 5.01
C VAL A 182 -16.71 21.86 5.82
N LEU A 183 -16.33 21.44 7.04
CA LEU A 183 -15.48 22.26 7.92
C LEU A 183 -14.05 22.38 7.37
N PHE A 184 -13.48 21.30 6.88
CA PHE A 184 -12.17 21.28 6.23
C PHE A 184 -12.15 22.24 5.02
N GLU A 185 -13.16 22.14 4.13
CA GLU A 185 -13.28 23.01 2.97
C GLU A 185 -13.39 24.48 3.38
N ARG A 186 -14.20 24.79 4.40
CA ARG A 186 -14.34 26.17 4.92
C ARG A 186 -13.00 26.69 5.43
N GLY A 187 -12.27 25.90 6.23
CA GLY A 187 -10.97 26.28 6.78
C GLY A 187 -9.93 26.49 5.68
N ALA A 188 -9.79 25.53 4.76
CA ALA A 188 -8.83 25.60 3.66
C ALA A 188 -9.09 26.80 2.73
N ARG A 189 -10.35 27.05 2.35
CA ARG A 189 -10.71 28.21 1.50
C ARG A 189 -10.44 29.56 2.17
N LYS A 190 -10.65 29.68 3.49
CA LYS A 190 -10.27 30.89 4.23
C LYS A 190 -8.76 31.19 4.19
N LEU A 191 -7.95 30.15 4.04
CA LEU A 191 -6.51 30.23 3.91
C LEU A 191 -6.03 30.39 2.45
N GLY A 192 -6.97 30.47 1.49
CA GLY A 192 -6.67 30.62 0.07
C GLY A 192 -6.29 29.30 -0.63
N TRP A 193 -6.52 28.14 -0.01
CA TRP A 193 -6.19 26.83 -0.60
C TRP A 193 -7.39 26.23 -1.36
N HIS A 194 -7.11 25.16 -2.15
CA HIS A 194 -8.01 24.59 -3.14
C HIS A 194 -8.50 23.18 -2.73
N PRO A 195 -9.41 23.06 -1.75
CA PRO A 195 -9.94 21.77 -1.33
C PRO A 195 -10.84 21.17 -2.40
N PHE A 196 -10.68 19.86 -2.63
CA PHE A 196 -11.50 19.10 -3.56
C PHE A 196 -11.99 17.80 -2.93
N LEU A 197 -12.99 17.15 -3.57
CA LEU A 197 -13.54 15.87 -3.11
C LEU A 197 -12.51 14.75 -3.23
N ALA A 198 -12.26 14.02 -2.15
CA ALA A 198 -11.33 12.91 -2.16
C ALA A 198 -11.78 11.80 -3.12
N PRO A 199 -10.98 11.42 -4.13
CA PRO A 199 -11.28 10.24 -4.94
C PRO A 199 -11.09 8.98 -4.10
N LEU A 200 -12.05 8.05 -4.20
CA LEU A 200 -12.08 6.86 -3.36
C LEU A 200 -12.36 5.59 -4.18
N ALA A 201 -11.62 4.52 -3.91
CA ALA A 201 -11.95 3.18 -4.39
C ALA A 201 -13.12 2.59 -3.59
N ILE A 202 -14.24 3.29 -3.58
CA ILE A 202 -15.50 2.90 -2.93
C ILE A 202 -16.65 3.21 -3.88
N LEU A 203 -17.56 2.28 -4.07
CA LEU A 203 -18.71 2.47 -4.96
C LEU A 203 -19.70 3.46 -4.35
N SER A 204 -19.92 4.60 -5.01
CA SER A 204 -20.98 5.54 -4.65
C SER A 204 -22.34 5.15 -5.24
N GLN A 205 -22.34 4.27 -6.23
CA GLN A 205 -23.50 3.68 -6.88
C GLN A 205 -23.27 2.18 -7.11
N PRO A 206 -24.31 1.33 -7.20
CA PRO A 206 -24.14 -0.08 -7.54
C PRO A 206 -23.42 -0.24 -8.88
N ARG A 207 -22.43 -1.13 -8.94
CA ARG A 207 -21.63 -1.37 -10.15
C ARG A 207 -21.13 -2.81 -10.23
N ALA A 208 -21.22 -3.41 -11.41
CA ALA A 208 -20.71 -4.75 -11.71
C ALA A 208 -21.15 -5.82 -10.69
N GLY A 209 -22.41 -5.77 -10.26
CA GLY A 209 -23.00 -6.72 -9.30
C GLY A 209 -22.64 -6.47 -7.82
N ARG A 210 -21.89 -5.39 -7.52
CA ARG A 210 -21.56 -4.97 -6.14
C ARG A 210 -22.46 -3.82 -5.68
N SER A 211 -22.76 -3.79 -4.39
CA SER A 211 -23.58 -2.76 -3.75
C SER A 211 -22.84 -1.42 -3.64
N ALA A 212 -23.59 -0.33 -3.56
CA ALA A 212 -23.05 0.97 -3.13
C ALA A 212 -22.68 0.98 -1.64
N CYS A 213 -21.86 1.94 -1.24
CA CYS A 213 -21.50 2.16 0.17
C CYS A 213 -22.74 2.45 1.02
N ILE A 214 -22.89 1.73 2.13
CA ILE A 214 -23.98 1.89 3.10
C ILE A 214 -23.63 2.84 4.26
N ASN A 215 -22.45 3.48 4.22
CA ASN A 215 -21.98 4.41 5.24
C ASN A 215 -21.89 3.81 6.66
N CYS A 216 -21.44 2.58 6.80
CA CYS A 216 -21.35 1.87 8.09
C CYS A 216 -20.32 2.48 9.06
N GLY A 217 -19.27 3.16 8.57
CA GLY A 217 -18.22 3.77 9.41
C GLY A 217 -17.00 2.89 9.69
N PHE A 218 -16.97 1.66 9.18
CA PHE A 218 -15.88 0.70 9.42
C PHE A 218 -15.01 0.50 8.16
N CYS A 219 -14.39 1.59 7.67
CA CYS A 219 -13.49 1.48 6.50
C CYS A 219 -12.03 1.26 6.90
N TYR A 220 -11.51 2.02 7.87
CA TYR A 220 -10.12 1.93 8.31
C TYR A 220 -9.86 0.62 9.06
N ALA A 221 -8.95 -0.19 8.56
CA ALA A 221 -8.55 -1.48 9.09
C ALA A 221 -9.59 -2.62 9.00
N PHE A 222 -10.82 -2.37 8.51
CA PHE A 222 -11.86 -3.40 8.40
C PHE A 222 -12.07 -3.86 6.96
N GLY A 223 -12.57 -5.07 6.75
CA GLY A 223 -13.15 -5.54 5.49
C GLY A 223 -14.51 -4.87 5.21
N CYS A 224 -15.02 -5.00 4.00
CA CYS A 224 -16.32 -4.41 3.61
C CYS A 224 -17.35 -5.52 3.41
N GLU A 225 -18.30 -5.63 4.33
CA GLU A 225 -19.36 -6.65 4.37
C GLU A 225 -20.34 -6.62 3.19
N VAL A 226 -20.37 -5.48 2.44
CA VAL A 226 -21.24 -5.32 1.27
C VAL A 226 -20.44 -5.21 -0.04
N GLY A 227 -19.14 -5.44 -0.02
CA GLY A 227 -18.28 -5.38 -1.21
C GLY A 227 -18.18 -4.02 -1.90
N ALA A 228 -18.67 -2.93 -1.27
CA ALA A 228 -18.62 -1.57 -1.84
C ALA A 228 -17.20 -1.01 -1.88
N LYS A 229 -16.36 -1.32 -0.89
CA LYS A 229 -14.93 -0.97 -0.90
C LYS A 229 -14.19 -1.85 -1.89
N SER A 230 -13.58 -1.23 -2.90
CA SER A 230 -13.04 -1.88 -4.09
C SER A 230 -11.65 -2.50 -3.84
N SER A 231 -11.57 -3.43 -2.89
CA SER A 231 -10.40 -4.29 -2.72
C SER A 231 -10.19 -5.20 -3.94
N SER A 232 -8.99 -5.76 -4.09
CA SER A 232 -8.74 -6.79 -5.11
C SER A 232 -9.68 -7.99 -4.94
N LEU A 233 -9.99 -8.36 -3.69
CA LEU A 233 -10.94 -9.43 -3.35
C LEU A 233 -12.36 -9.14 -3.89
N ALA A 234 -12.83 -7.90 -3.76
CA ALA A 234 -14.18 -7.53 -4.20
C ALA A 234 -14.27 -7.20 -5.70
N SER A 235 -13.15 -6.88 -6.36
CA SER A 235 -13.14 -6.35 -7.73
C SER A 235 -12.53 -7.32 -8.76
N VAL A 236 -11.23 -7.48 -8.77
CA VAL A 236 -10.50 -8.17 -9.86
C VAL A 236 -10.33 -9.68 -9.63
N ILE A 237 -10.24 -10.16 -8.40
CA ILE A 237 -10.09 -11.60 -8.10
C ILE A 237 -11.29 -12.40 -8.60
N PRO A 238 -12.55 -12.02 -8.33
CA PRO A 238 -13.70 -12.74 -8.88
C PRO A 238 -13.74 -12.75 -10.42
N LEU A 239 -13.16 -11.73 -11.08
CA LEU A 239 -13.02 -11.71 -12.54
C LEU A 239 -11.98 -12.73 -13.01
N ALA A 240 -10.83 -12.83 -12.31
CA ALA A 240 -9.80 -13.82 -12.60
C ALA A 240 -10.33 -15.25 -12.50
N GLU A 241 -11.04 -15.56 -11.42
CA GLU A 241 -11.62 -16.91 -11.18
C GLU A 241 -12.66 -17.27 -12.24
N ARG A 242 -13.51 -16.32 -12.66
CA ARG A 242 -14.53 -16.54 -13.72
C ARG A 242 -13.94 -16.88 -15.09
N THR A 243 -12.65 -16.62 -15.34
CA THR A 243 -11.99 -17.06 -16.59
C THR A 243 -11.88 -18.59 -16.71
N GLY A 244 -11.98 -19.32 -15.59
CA GLY A 244 -11.70 -20.77 -15.54
C GLY A 244 -10.22 -21.11 -15.77
N ARG A 245 -9.32 -20.11 -15.74
CA ARG A 245 -7.88 -20.25 -15.98
C ARG A 245 -7.02 -19.76 -14.82
N CYS A 246 -7.64 -19.26 -13.75
CA CYS A 246 -6.97 -18.77 -12.56
C CYS A 246 -7.42 -19.55 -11.33
N GLU A 247 -6.46 -20.12 -10.61
CA GLU A 247 -6.65 -20.68 -9.27
C GLU A 247 -6.11 -19.70 -8.24
N ILE A 248 -6.95 -19.30 -7.27
CA ILE A 248 -6.49 -18.64 -6.05
C ILE A 248 -6.29 -19.73 -4.99
N ARG A 249 -5.06 -19.91 -4.54
CA ARG A 249 -4.71 -20.93 -3.52
C ARG A 249 -4.37 -20.23 -2.22
N PRO A 250 -5.33 -20.13 -1.27
CA PRO A 250 -5.10 -19.53 0.05
C PRO A 250 -4.25 -20.44 0.94
N ASN A 251 -3.84 -19.94 2.10
CA ASN A 251 -3.05 -20.65 3.11
C ASN A 251 -1.78 -21.30 2.53
N SER A 252 -1.17 -20.64 1.53
CA SER A 252 -0.01 -21.11 0.77
C SER A 252 1.15 -20.14 0.95
N TYR A 253 1.98 -20.36 1.99
CA TYR A 253 3.08 -19.46 2.35
C TYR A 253 4.34 -19.79 1.57
N VAL A 254 4.63 -19.01 0.53
CA VAL A 254 5.83 -19.18 -0.30
C VAL A 254 7.07 -18.75 0.47
N HIS A 255 8.06 -19.62 0.50
CA HIS A 255 9.31 -19.36 1.21
C HIS A 255 10.58 -19.48 0.34
N ARG A 256 10.46 -19.98 -0.90
CA ARG A 256 11.60 -20.11 -1.82
C ARG A 256 11.13 -20.16 -3.27
N ILE A 257 11.93 -19.56 -4.16
CA ILE A 257 11.81 -19.67 -5.61
C ILE A 257 12.88 -20.66 -6.09
N GLU A 258 12.48 -21.70 -6.82
CA GLU A 258 13.39 -22.69 -7.38
C GLU A 258 13.98 -22.22 -8.71
N LEU A 259 15.26 -22.47 -8.91
CA LEU A 259 15.97 -22.22 -10.16
C LEU A 259 16.47 -23.52 -10.80
N ALA A 260 16.43 -23.57 -12.13
CA ALA A 260 17.22 -24.53 -12.90
C ALA A 260 18.70 -24.13 -12.90
N SER A 261 19.56 -25.05 -13.25
CA SER A 261 21.01 -24.82 -13.38
C SER A 261 21.37 -23.71 -14.38
N ALA A 262 20.50 -23.46 -15.37
CA ALA A 262 20.63 -22.37 -16.33
C ALA A 262 20.19 -20.99 -15.78
N GLY A 263 19.92 -20.85 -14.48
CA GLY A 263 19.54 -19.58 -13.85
C GLY A 263 18.11 -19.13 -14.10
N ARG A 264 17.23 -20.05 -14.54
CA ARG A 264 15.82 -19.76 -14.82
C ARG A 264 14.95 -20.21 -13.66
N ALA A 265 13.96 -19.39 -13.27
CA ALA A 265 12.95 -19.77 -12.28
C ALA A 265 12.04 -20.90 -12.82
N THR A 266 11.83 -21.94 -12.02
CA THR A 266 11.08 -23.16 -12.41
C THR A 266 9.83 -23.37 -11.58
N GLY A 267 9.68 -22.69 -10.44
CA GLY A 267 8.52 -22.81 -9.58
C GLY A 267 8.69 -22.10 -8.25
N ALA A 268 7.63 -22.12 -7.46
CA ALA A 268 7.58 -21.57 -6.11
C ALA A 268 7.35 -22.69 -5.10
N VAL A 269 8.20 -22.74 -4.06
CA VAL A 269 8.09 -23.66 -2.93
C VAL A 269 7.32 -22.97 -1.81
N TYR A 270 6.29 -23.63 -1.33
CA TYR A 270 5.41 -23.08 -0.31
C TYR A 270 5.03 -24.09 0.78
N PHE A 271 4.68 -23.60 1.94
CA PHE A 271 4.02 -24.38 2.99
C PHE A 271 2.50 -24.28 2.82
N ASP A 272 1.81 -25.41 3.01
CA ASP A 272 0.38 -25.43 3.21
C ASP A 272 0.00 -25.10 4.67
N GLU A 273 -1.29 -25.15 4.99
CA GLU A 273 -1.81 -24.88 6.34
C GLU A 273 -1.26 -25.84 7.41
N GLN A 274 -0.95 -27.07 7.01
CA GLN A 274 -0.34 -28.10 7.87
C GLN A 274 1.19 -28.03 7.90
N LYS A 275 1.79 -27.02 7.28
CA LYS A 275 3.23 -26.80 7.11
C LYS A 275 3.93 -27.89 6.26
N ASN A 276 3.21 -28.63 5.43
CA ASN A 276 3.82 -29.50 4.45
C ASN A 276 4.39 -28.66 3.29
N THR A 277 5.53 -29.08 2.76
CA THR A 277 6.20 -28.39 1.66
C THR A 277 5.71 -28.89 0.31
N HIS A 278 5.35 -27.95 -0.56
CA HIS A 278 4.91 -28.20 -1.94
C HIS A 278 5.71 -27.34 -2.93
N LEU A 279 5.83 -27.83 -4.17
CA LEU A 279 6.39 -27.07 -5.29
C LEU A 279 5.32 -26.90 -6.37
N GLN A 280 4.94 -25.65 -6.68
CA GLN A 280 4.15 -25.35 -7.86
C GLN A 280 5.08 -24.93 -9.01
N LYS A 281 5.11 -25.73 -10.08
CA LYS A 281 5.92 -25.46 -11.28
C LYS A 281 5.27 -24.38 -12.15
N ALA A 282 6.10 -23.54 -12.79
CA ALA A 282 5.63 -22.50 -13.70
C ALA A 282 6.68 -22.13 -14.76
N LYS A 283 6.20 -21.60 -15.90
CA LYS A 283 7.08 -21.02 -16.94
C LYS A 283 7.68 -19.69 -16.50
N ALA A 284 6.96 -18.91 -15.71
CA ALA A 284 7.46 -17.67 -15.12
C ALA A 284 6.83 -17.42 -13.75
N ILE A 285 7.55 -16.67 -12.89
CA ILE A 285 7.15 -16.31 -11.54
C ILE A 285 6.98 -14.80 -11.45
N ILE A 286 5.90 -14.36 -10.80
CA ILE A 286 5.62 -12.96 -10.52
C ILE A 286 5.46 -12.79 -9.01
N VAL A 287 6.33 -12.01 -8.39
CA VAL A 287 6.28 -11.76 -6.94
C VAL A 287 5.51 -10.46 -6.70
N CYS A 288 4.45 -10.55 -5.89
CA CYS A 288 3.56 -9.46 -5.49
C CYS A 288 3.31 -9.51 -3.98
N ALA A 289 4.35 -9.79 -3.21
CA ALA A 289 4.25 -10.12 -1.78
C ALA A 289 4.40 -8.90 -0.86
N ASN A 290 4.32 -7.68 -1.39
CA ASN A 290 4.54 -6.36 -0.78
C ASN A 290 6.02 -5.99 -0.56
N GLY A 291 6.30 -4.72 -0.22
CA GLY A 291 7.66 -4.20 -0.08
C GLY A 291 8.48 -4.75 1.10
N ALA A 292 7.90 -5.58 1.96
CA ALA A 292 8.63 -6.27 3.02
C ALA A 292 8.87 -7.75 2.68
N GLU A 293 7.82 -8.47 2.28
CA GLU A 293 7.93 -9.92 2.03
C GLU A 293 8.54 -10.24 0.66
N THR A 294 8.45 -9.35 -0.34
CA THR A 294 9.14 -9.52 -1.62
C THR A 294 10.65 -9.58 -1.46
N PRO A 295 11.34 -8.59 -0.86
CA PRO A 295 12.78 -8.72 -0.64
C PRO A 295 13.12 -9.85 0.33
N ARG A 296 12.29 -10.12 1.36
CA ARG A 296 12.51 -11.26 2.25
C ARG A 296 12.54 -12.59 1.49
N LEU A 297 11.56 -12.82 0.60
CA LEU A 297 11.50 -14.04 -0.23
C LEU A 297 12.72 -14.16 -1.14
N LEU A 298 13.17 -13.07 -1.75
CA LEU A 298 14.38 -13.10 -2.58
C LEU A 298 15.63 -13.44 -1.77
N LEU A 299 15.78 -12.88 -0.57
CA LEU A 299 16.89 -13.20 0.33
C LEU A 299 16.83 -14.65 0.83
N LEU A 300 15.65 -15.18 1.17
CA LEU A 300 15.43 -16.58 1.54
C LEU A 300 15.71 -17.55 0.38
N SER A 301 15.60 -17.08 -0.86
CA SER A 301 15.86 -17.85 -2.09
C SER A 301 17.34 -17.84 -2.50
N ALA A 302 18.26 -17.49 -1.60
CA ALA A 302 19.69 -17.55 -1.82
C ALA A 302 20.12 -18.99 -2.22
N ASN A 303 21.05 -19.07 -3.16
CA ASN A 303 21.56 -20.35 -3.69
C ASN A 303 23.00 -20.19 -4.19
N LYS A 304 23.60 -21.25 -4.77
CA LYS A 304 24.98 -21.19 -5.25
C LYS A 304 25.24 -20.11 -6.31
N GLN A 305 24.27 -19.82 -7.16
CA GLN A 305 24.39 -18.81 -8.22
C GLN A 305 24.16 -17.40 -7.69
N PHE A 306 23.28 -17.27 -6.69
CA PHE A 306 22.93 -16.00 -6.03
C PHE A 306 23.11 -16.13 -4.51
N PRO A 307 24.35 -16.14 -3.99
CA PRO A 307 24.62 -16.43 -2.58
C PRO A 307 24.10 -15.34 -1.61
N ASN A 308 23.91 -14.12 -2.10
CA ASN A 308 23.42 -12.97 -1.33
C ASN A 308 21.91 -12.71 -1.52
N GLY A 309 21.16 -13.67 -2.04
CA GLY A 309 19.73 -13.54 -2.37
C GLY A 309 19.48 -13.59 -3.87
N LEU A 310 18.35 -14.16 -4.25
CA LEU A 310 17.91 -14.27 -5.64
C LEU A 310 17.72 -12.89 -6.26
N ALA A 311 18.15 -12.70 -7.51
CA ALA A 311 18.08 -11.43 -8.25
C ALA A 311 18.77 -10.24 -7.54
N ASN A 312 19.82 -10.52 -6.77
CA ASN A 312 20.53 -9.54 -5.95
C ASN A 312 21.99 -9.30 -6.35
N SER A 313 22.32 -9.39 -7.64
CA SER A 313 23.68 -9.06 -8.14
C SER A 313 24.06 -7.60 -7.90
N SER A 314 23.07 -6.70 -7.86
CA SER A 314 23.27 -5.29 -7.50
C SER A 314 23.54 -5.05 -6.01
N GLY A 315 23.19 -6.00 -5.13
CA GLY A 315 23.20 -5.83 -3.67
C GLY A 315 22.11 -4.90 -3.15
N LEU A 316 21.05 -4.61 -3.96
CA LEU A 316 20.01 -3.63 -3.64
C LEU A 316 18.69 -4.25 -3.17
N VAL A 317 18.54 -5.58 -3.21
CA VAL A 317 17.35 -6.24 -2.65
C VAL A 317 17.24 -5.92 -1.17
N GLY A 318 16.11 -5.33 -0.79
CA GLY A 318 15.82 -4.89 0.56
C GLY A 318 16.23 -3.45 0.87
N LYS A 319 17.07 -2.79 0.07
CA LYS A 319 17.56 -1.42 0.31
C LYS A 319 16.60 -0.34 -0.22
N TYR A 320 16.84 0.91 0.17
CA TYR A 320 16.02 2.09 -0.20
C TYR A 320 14.58 2.00 0.29
N LEU A 321 14.36 1.38 1.44
CA LEU A 321 13.06 1.33 2.07
C LEU A 321 12.53 2.74 2.30
N MET A 322 11.34 3.02 1.77
CA MET A 322 10.62 4.25 1.95
C MET A 322 9.26 3.98 2.61
N PHE A 323 8.88 4.90 3.48
CA PHE A 323 7.51 5.07 3.94
C PHE A 323 6.96 6.36 3.32
N ASN A 324 5.68 6.65 3.44
CA ASN A 324 5.22 8.02 3.29
C ASN A 324 5.36 8.69 4.65
N SER A 325 5.92 9.89 4.70
CA SER A 325 5.89 10.71 5.92
C SER A 325 4.44 10.97 6.29
N ASN A 326 4.06 10.79 7.56
CA ASN A 326 2.68 11.00 7.96
C ASN A 326 2.55 11.58 9.37
N ALA A 327 1.53 12.42 9.57
CA ALA A 327 1.12 12.92 10.85
C ALA A 327 -0.41 13.04 10.92
N ARG A 328 -0.93 13.22 12.13
CA ARG A 328 -2.36 13.45 12.37
C ARG A 328 -2.55 14.60 13.33
N SER A 329 -3.37 15.57 12.90
CA SER A 329 -3.88 16.66 13.74
C SER A 329 -5.37 16.44 13.98
N VAL A 330 -5.84 16.78 15.17
CA VAL A 330 -7.23 16.58 15.60
C VAL A 330 -7.78 17.92 16.08
N GLY A 331 -8.98 18.26 15.65
CA GLY A 331 -9.71 19.42 16.11
C GLY A 331 -11.01 19.02 16.80
N LEU A 332 -11.31 19.63 17.93
CA LEU A 332 -12.57 19.52 18.66
C LEU A 332 -13.47 20.71 18.30
N PHE A 333 -14.74 20.43 18.05
CA PHE A 333 -15.74 21.45 17.71
C PHE A 333 -16.83 21.52 18.77
N GLU A 334 -17.45 22.67 18.91
CA GLU A 334 -18.51 22.90 19.88
C GLU A 334 -19.75 22.01 19.63
N ARG A 335 -20.11 21.84 18.34
CA ARG A 335 -21.26 21.04 17.92
C ARG A 335 -20.85 19.62 17.53
N PRO A 336 -21.72 18.62 17.74
CA PRO A 336 -21.48 17.27 17.23
C PRO A 336 -21.40 17.26 15.70
N LEU A 337 -20.36 16.63 15.16
CA LEU A 337 -20.17 16.38 13.73
C LEU A 337 -20.76 15.03 13.32
N ASN A 338 -20.73 14.05 14.23
CA ASN A 338 -21.22 12.68 14.03
C ASN A 338 -20.61 11.95 12.82
N ASP A 339 -19.34 12.24 12.51
CA ASP A 339 -18.63 11.72 11.34
C ASP A 339 -18.13 10.27 11.47
N TYR A 340 -18.49 9.60 12.56
CA TYR A 340 -18.17 8.18 12.77
C TYR A 340 -18.90 7.22 11.82
N LYS A 341 -19.87 7.73 11.04
CA LYS A 341 -20.53 7.00 9.96
C LYS A 341 -19.90 7.35 8.61
N GLY A 342 -19.75 6.35 7.74
CA GLY A 342 -19.25 6.53 6.38
C GLY A 342 -17.75 6.29 6.24
N PHE A 343 -17.24 6.66 5.10
CA PHE A 343 -15.84 6.50 4.67
C PHE A 343 -14.90 7.50 5.37
N ALA A 344 -13.57 7.25 5.31
CA ALA A 344 -12.61 8.05 6.08
C ALA A 344 -12.39 9.46 5.49
N PRO A 345 -11.72 9.67 4.33
CA PRO A 345 -11.43 11.01 3.82
C PRO A 345 -12.65 11.61 3.09
N SER A 346 -12.85 12.90 3.25
CA SER A 346 -13.92 13.63 2.58
C SER A 346 -13.40 14.72 1.63
N ARG A 347 -12.40 15.49 2.06
CA ARG A 347 -11.75 16.55 1.29
C ARG A 347 -10.24 16.41 1.36
N VAL A 348 -9.56 16.85 0.28
CA VAL A 348 -8.11 16.86 0.15
C VAL A 348 -7.67 18.22 -0.36
N VAL A 349 -6.47 18.69 0.02
CA VAL A 349 -5.73 19.78 -0.63
C VAL A 349 -4.42 19.26 -1.15
N HIS A 350 -4.07 19.64 -2.38
CA HIS A 350 -2.80 19.36 -3.06
C HIS A 350 -1.96 20.61 -3.30
N ASP A 351 -2.31 21.73 -2.64
CA ASP A 351 -1.55 22.98 -2.71
C ASP A 351 -0.08 22.81 -2.28
N PHE A 352 0.21 21.76 -1.52
CA PHE A 352 1.54 21.42 -1.00
C PHE A 352 2.17 20.21 -1.71
N TYR A 353 1.58 19.77 -2.81
CA TYR A 353 2.06 18.59 -3.52
C TYR A 353 3.46 18.79 -4.07
N GLU A 354 3.76 19.98 -4.58
CA GLU A 354 5.09 20.38 -5.06
C GLU A 354 5.53 21.66 -4.32
N LEU A 355 6.46 21.49 -3.37
CA LEU A 355 7.05 22.61 -2.64
C LEU A 355 8.36 23.02 -3.29
N ASP A 356 8.65 24.32 -3.29
CA ASP A 356 9.94 24.87 -3.73
C ASP A 356 10.95 24.73 -2.58
N PRO A 357 11.99 23.85 -2.69
CA PRO A 357 12.94 23.63 -1.62
C PRO A 357 13.72 24.90 -1.22
N GLN A 358 13.88 25.85 -2.14
CA GLN A 358 14.59 27.12 -1.85
C GLN A 358 13.78 28.02 -0.93
N LYS A 359 12.43 27.94 -1.00
CA LYS A 359 11.53 28.73 -0.15
C LYS A 359 11.29 28.09 1.21
N VAL A 360 11.16 26.76 1.26
CA VAL A 360 10.83 26.06 2.51
C VAL A 360 12.07 25.56 3.29
N GLY A 361 13.24 25.47 2.65
CA GLY A 361 14.50 25.06 3.27
C GLY A 361 14.65 23.54 3.47
N PHE A 362 13.84 22.73 2.77
CA PHE A 362 13.91 21.27 2.74
C PHE A 362 13.30 20.74 1.45
N TYR A 363 13.61 19.49 1.10
CA TYR A 363 12.97 18.78 -0.01
C TYR A 363 11.73 18.04 0.47
N GLY A 364 10.69 18.02 -0.38
CA GLY A 364 9.50 17.21 -0.22
C GLY A 364 8.24 17.90 -0.71
N GLY A 365 7.14 17.20 -0.59
CA GLY A 365 5.80 17.68 -0.88
C GLY A 365 4.77 16.72 -0.31
N GLY A 366 3.52 17.13 -0.24
CA GLY A 366 2.50 16.31 0.39
C GLY A 366 1.07 16.82 0.20
N ALA A 367 0.16 16.12 0.84
CA ALA A 367 -1.27 16.41 0.84
C ALA A 367 -1.82 16.45 2.27
N LEU A 368 -2.89 17.22 2.46
CA LEU A 368 -3.68 17.21 3.68
C LEU A 368 -5.09 16.74 3.34
N ASP A 369 -5.63 15.81 4.11
CA ASP A 369 -7.02 15.38 3.94
C ASP A 369 -7.82 15.46 5.24
N GLY A 370 -9.04 16.00 5.14
CA GLY A 370 -10.02 16.09 6.21
C GLY A 370 -10.81 14.79 6.29
N ARG A 371 -10.77 14.13 7.45
CA ARG A 371 -11.36 12.80 7.67
C ARG A 371 -11.87 12.57 9.08
N PHE A 372 -12.55 11.45 9.24
CA PHE A 372 -12.74 10.77 10.52
C PHE A 372 -12.64 9.27 10.27
N ASP A 373 -11.59 8.65 10.77
CA ASP A 373 -11.31 7.21 10.62
C ASP A 373 -11.20 6.48 11.96
N PHE A 374 -11.71 7.10 13.03
CA PHE A 374 -11.75 6.49 14.34
C PHE A 374 -12.96 5.58 14.54
N THR A 375 -12.73 4.45 15.14
CA THR A 375 -13.73 3.66 15.85
C THR A 375 -13.60 3.93 17.35
N PRO A 376 -14.58 3.62 18.21
CA PRO A 376 -14.53 3.98 19.63
C PRO A 376 -13.28 3.51 20.37
N TYR A 377 -12.87 2.26 20.14
CA TYR A 377 -11.66 1.69 20.75
C TYR A 377 -10.40 2.39 20.24
N PHE A 378 -10.28 2.56 18.94
CA PHE A 378 -9.12 3.24 18.32
C PHE A 378 -9.04 4.71 18.75
N PHE A 379 -10.18 5.40 18.90
CA PHE A 379 -10.25 6.78 19.42
C PHE A 379 -9.80 6.86 20.88
N ALA A 380 -10.25 5.92 21.72
CA ALA A 380 -9.84 5.86 23.11
C ALA A 380 -8.31 5.74 23.28
N LEU A 381 -7.67 4.97 22.40
CA LEU A 381 -6.21 4.78 22.43
C LEU A 381 -5.43 5.97 21.83
N THR A 382 -5.99 6.60 20.80
CA THR A 382 -5.17 7.43 19.92
C THR A 382 -5.77 8.80 19.59
N GLY A 383 -7.06 9.02 19.79
CA GLY A 383 -7.77 10.22 19.32
C GLY A 383 -7.92 11.33 20.37
N LEU A 384 -7.84 11.01 21.66
CA LEU A 384 -7.98 11.98 22.75
C LEU A 384 -6.71 12.84 22.93
N PRO A 385 -6.85 14.09 23.44
CA PRO A 385 -5.71 14.91 23.84
C PRO A 385 -4.79 14.16 24.80
N THR A 386 -3.48 14.45 24.75
CA THR A 386 -2.46 13.73 25.54
C THR A 386 -2.64 13.88 27.03
N GLU A 387 -3.14 15.01 27.48
CA GLU A 387 -3.43 15.35 28.88
C GLU A 387 -4.70 14.68 29.42
N THR A 388 -5.51 14.05 28.57
CA THR A 388 -6.72 13.38 29.00
C THR A 388 -6.38 12.17 29.89
N PRO A 389 -6.94 12.06 31.11
CA PRO A 389 -6.77 10.87 31.95
C PRO A 389 -7.14 9.59 31.18
N ARG A 390 -6.37 8.52 31.39
CA ARG A 390 -6.56 7.26 30.62
C ARG A 390 -7.49 6.25 31.30
N TRP A 391 -8.12 6.63 32.43
CA TRP A 391 -9.06 5.80 33.17
C TRP A 391 -10.02 6.66 34.01
N GLY A 392 -11.07 6.00 34.53
CA GLY A 392 -12.03 6.61 35.45
C GLY A 392 -13.12 7.46 34.77
N LYS A 393 -13.89 8.20 35.59
CA LYS A 393 -15.07 8.97 35.17
C LYS A 393 -14.71 10.03 34.11
N ASN A 394 -13.61 10.74 34.34
CA ASN A 394 -13.20 11.83 33.43
C ASN A 394 -12.75 11.30 32.04
N PHE A 395 -12.12 10.12 31.98
CA PHE A 395 -11.81 9.46 30.73
C PHE A 395 -13.09 9.12 29.94
N LYS A 396 -14.07 8.48 30.62
CA LYS A 396 -15.34 8.10 29.98
C LYS A 396 -16.11 9.32 29.48
N ALA A 397 -16.14 10.40 30.26
CA ALA A 397 -16.78 11.65 29.88
C ALA A 397 -16.08 12.29 28.66
N ALA A 398 -14.76 12.37 28.67
CA ALA A 398 -13.98 12.90 27.53
C ALA A 398 -14.16 12.06 26.26
N LEU A 399 -14.16 10.73 26.39
CA LEU A 399 -14.40 9.83 25.26
C LEU A 399 -15.77 10.07 24.63
N GLY A 400 -16.84 10.05 25.41
CA GLY A 400 -18.20 10.26 24.90
C GLY A 400 -18.42 11.65 24.32
N HIS A 401 -17.85 12.70 24.94
CA HIS A 401 -17.97 14.07 24.45
C HIS A 401 -17.18 14.30 23.16
N ASN A 402 -15.90 13.87 23.12
CA ASN A 402 -15.00 14.21 22.02
C ASN A 402 -15.26 13.35 20.78
N PHE A 403 -15.60 12.07 20.93
CA PHE A 403 -15.77 11.14 19.79
C PHE A 403 -16.73 11.67 18.71
N THR A 404 -17.84 12.31 19.11
CA THR A 404 -18.83 12.82 18.17
C THR A 404 -18.51 14.22 17.65
N ARG A 405 -17.50 14.91 18.18
CA ARG A 405 -17.19 16.33 17.92
C ARG A 405 -15.83 16.58 17.31
N THR A 406 -15.08 15.53 16.99
CA THR A 406 -13.74 15.69 16.42
C THR A 406 -13.73 15.55 14.91
N MET A 407 -12.78 16.26 14.28
CA MET A 407 -12.32 16.09 12.92
C MET A 407 -10.81 15.81 12.96
N GLN A 408 -10.35 14.93 12.10
CA GLN A 408 -8.92 14.74 11.87
C GLN A 408 -8.49 15.41 10.57
N ILE A 409 -7.23 15.85 10.55
CA ILE A 409 -6.50 16.11 9.32
C ILE A 409 -5.31 15.16 9.28
N HIS A 410 -5.26 14.37 8.24
CA HIS A 410 -4.15 13.49 7.96
C HIS A 410 -3.19 14.18 7.00
N CYS A 411 -1.92 14.24 7.39
CA CYS A 411 -0.82 14.74 6.59
C CYS A 411 -0.12 13.55 5.95
N THR A 412 0.06 13.53 4.64
CA THR A 412 0.89 12.55 3.93
C THR A 412 1.91 13.28 3.08
N GLY A 413 3.15 12.83 3.13
CA GLY A 413 4.24 13.45 2.38
C GLY A 413 5.21 12.45 1.79
N THR A 414 6.18 12.96 1.05
CA THR A 414 7.29 12.18 0.53
C THR A 414 8.10 11.53 1.66
N SER A 415 8.81 10.47 1.31
CA SER A 415 9.88 9.86 2.08
C SER A 415 11.04 9.61 1.15
N LEU A 416 12.24 10.03 1.55
CA LEU A 416 13.43 9.96 0.71
C LEU A 416 14.06 8.57 0.71
N PRO A 417 14.53 8.06 -0.44
CA PRO A 417 15.16 6.75 -0.57
C PRO A 417 16.59 6.76 -0.03
N VAL A 418 16.76 6.50 1.25
CA VAL A 418 18.08 6.35 1.90
C VAL A 418 18.54 4.90 1.76
N GLU A 419 19.76 4.65 1.27
CA GLU A 419 20.25 3.28 1.00
C GLU A 419 20.34 2.42 2.26
N ALA A 420 20.70 3.01 3.41
CA ALA A 420 20.79 2.32 4.69
C ALA A 420 19.43 1.86 5.23
N ASN A 421 18.33 2.52 4.81
CA ASN A 421 16.98 2.09 5.14
C ASN A 421 16.66 0.79 4.40
N SER A 422 16.46 -0.30 5.14
CA SER A 422 16.44 -1.61 4.51
C SER A 422 15.65 -2.67 5.29
N PHE A 423 15.25 -3.70 4.55
CA PHE A 423 14.88 -5.00 5.10
C PHE A 423 15.99 -6.01 4.86
N SER A 424 16.26 -6.83 5.87
CA SER A 424 17.20 -7.94 5.82
C SER A 424 16.64 -9.13 6.62
N LEU A 425 17.33 -10.27 6.55
CA LEU A 425 17.01 -11.43 7.40
C LEU A 425 17.61 -11.24 8.79
N ASP A 426 16.83 -11.53 9.82
CA ASP A 426 17.34 -11.56 11.18
C ASP A 426 18.15 -12.82 11.41
N PRO A 427 19.41 -12.75 11.92
CA PRO A 427 20.24 -13.91 12.10
C PRO A 427 19.82 -14.82 13.27
N GLU A 428 19.04 -14.31 14.22
CA GLU A 428 18.69 -15.02 15.46
C GLU A 428 17.19 -15.34 15.51
N LEU A 429 16.33 -14.34 15.26
CA LEU A 429 14.89 -14.49 15.36
C LEU A 429 14.32 -15.24 14.16
N LYS A 430 13.42 -16.18 14.44
CA LYS A 430 12.72 -16.98 13.42
C LYS A 430 11.21 -16.81 13.53
N ASP A 431 10.53 -17.00 12.42
CA ASP A 431 9.07 -17.03 12.36
C ASP A 431 8.51 -18.42 12.77
N ALA A 432 7.19 -18.54 12.77
CA ALA A 432 6.50 -19.79 13.16
C ALA A 432 6.75 -20.96 12.20
N TRP A 433 7.37 -20.74 11.04
CA TRP A 433 7.79 -21.78 10.08
C TRP A 433 9.28 -22.09 10.18
N GLY A 434 9.99 -21.47 11.13
CA GLY A 434 11.41 -21.67 11.35
C GLY A 434 12.31 -20.89 10.39
N LEU A 435 11.75 -19.98 9.60
CA LEU A 435 12.50 -19.13 8.67
C LEU A 435 13.04 -17.89 9.38
N PRO A 436 14.20 -17.33 8.96
CA PRO A 436 14.69 -16.06 9.47
C PRO A 436 13.63 -14.97 9.42
N ALA A 437 13.40 -14.30 10.55
CA ALA A 437 12.44 -13.20 10.64
C ALA A 437 12.89 -11.98 9.83
N LEU A 438 11.97 -11.04 9.58
CA LEU A 438 12.29 -9.79 8.93
C LEU A 438 12.95 -8.83 9.92
N ARG A 439 14.11 -8.27 9.56
CA ARG A 439 14.77 -7.17 10.26
C ARG A 439 14.60 -5.88 9.51
N MET A 440 14.08 -4.85 10.15
CA MET A 440 13.99 -3.50 9.63
C MET A 440 15.12 -2.63 10.20
N THR A 441 15.87 -1.98 9.31
CA THR A 441 16.76 -0.87 9.63
C THR A 441 16.17 0.38 9.01
N TYR A 442 15.76 1.38 9.82
CA TYR A 442 15.10 2.57 9.28
C TYR A 442 15.31 3.81 10.15
N LYS A 443 15.66 4.90 9.47
CA LYS A 443 15.74 6.24 10.05
C LYS A 443 15.24 7.25 9.04
N ASP A 444 14.31 8.12 9.46
CA ASP A 444 13.81 9.18 8.58
C ASP A 444 14.94 10.13 8.17
N HIS A 445 14.92 10.57 6.92
CA HIS A 445 15.79 11.64 6.47
C HIS A 445 15.41 12.96 7.18
N PRO A 446 16.35 13.86 7.51
CA PRO A 446 16.02 15.13 8.17
C PRO A 446 14.96 15.96 7.44
N ASP A 447 14.92 15.92 6.12
CA ASP A 447 13.92 16.64 5.33
C ASP A 447 12.53 16.02 5.44
N ASP A 448 12.40 14.69 5.62
CA ASP A 448 11.13 14.04 5.88
C ASP A 448 10.51 14.54 7.20
N LEU A 449 11.32 14.72 8.25
CA LEU A 449 10.88 15.26 9.54
C LEU A 449 10.51 16.75 9.45
N LYS A 450 11.27 17.56 8.69
CA LYS A 450 10.92 18.96 8.43
C LYS A 450 9.61 19.07 7.67
N LEU A 451 9.43 18.25 6.63
CA LEU A 451 8.20 18.21 5.83
C LEU A 451 6.98 17.88 6.70
N VAL A 452 7.03 16.82 7.49
CA VAL A 452 5.89 16.42 8.32
C VAL A 452 5.58 17.46 9.40
N THR A 453 6.61 18.13 9.92
CA THR A 453 6.45 19.27 10.86
C THR A 453 5.73 20.43 10.18
N TRP A 454 6.16 20.77 8.98
CA TRP A 454 5.58 21.83 8.16
C TRP A 454 4.11 21.54 7.79
N LEU A 455 3.81 20.32 7.32
CA LEU A 455 2.43 19.90 7.02
C LEU A 455 1.53 19.90 8.26
N THR A 456 2.06 19.50 9.41
CA THR A 456 1.33 19.51 10.70
C THR A 456 0.93 20.93 11.10
N LYS A 457 1.83 21.92 10.91
CA LYS A 457 1.52 23.34 11.15
C LYS A 457 0.32 23.76 10.30
N HIS A 458 0.33 23.48 9.01
CA HIS A 458 -0.77 23.86 8.11
C HIS A 458 -2.07 23.08 8.38
N ALA A 459 -1.98 21.85 8.86
CA ALA A 459 -3.17 21.12 9.33
C ALA A 459 -3.82 21.81 10.54
N LEU A 460 -3.02 22.31 11.50
CA LEU A 460 -3.53 23.07 12.64
C LEU A 460 -4.13 24.41 12.22
N GLU A 461 -3.56 25.09 11.23
CA GLU A 461 -4.12 26.33 10.65
C GLU A 461 -5.50 26.09 10.01
N ILE A 462 -5.69 24.96 9.30
CA ILE A 462 -7.03 24.60 8.78
C ILE A 462 -8.03 24.40 9.94
N LEU A 463 -7.63 23.70 11.01
CA LEU A 463 -8.51 23.46 12.16
C LEU A 463 -8.93 24.77 12.84
N ASP A 464 -8.00 25.72 13.02
CA ASP A 464 -8.30 27.05 13.54
C ASP A 464 -9.26 27.81 12.62
N ALA A 465 -8.95 27.88 11.34
CA ALA A 465 -9.78 28.57 10.34
C ALA A 465 -11.18 27.93 10.19
N ALA A 466 -11.31 26.62 10.45
CA ALA A 466 -12.57 25.90 10.47
C ALA A 466 -13.41 26.17 11.74
N GLY A 467 -12.81 26.73 12.80
CA GLY A 467 -13.47 27.05 14.05
C GLY A 467 -13.41 25.96 15.11
N ALA A 468 -12.31 25.20 15.16
CA ALA A 468 -12.06 24.25 16.25
C ALA A 468 -11.90 25.02 17.58
N VAL A 469 -12.58 24.53 18.64
CA VAL A 469 -12.46 25.11 20.00
C VAL A 469 -11.23 24.59 20.75
N ASN A 470 -10.71 23.45 20.34
CA ASN A 470 -9.42 22.90 20.77
C ASN A 470 -8.81 22.11 19.63
N ARG A 471 -7.47 22.05 19.58
CA ARG A 471 -6.73 21.28 18.59
C ARG A 471 -5.43 20.74 19.16
N TRP A 472 -5.00 19.59 18.65
CA TRP A 472 -3.75 18.96 19.04
C TRP A 472 -3.18 18.10 17.90
N SER A 473 -1.89 17.85 17.97
CA SER A 473 -1.20 16.86 17.16
C SER A 473 -0.41 15.92 18.07
N ARG A 474 -0.13 14.74 17.59
CA ARG A 474 0.84 13.88 18.26
C ARG A 474 2.23 14.46 18.06
N PRO A 475 3.15 14.23 19.01
CA PRO A 475 4.55 14.53 18.81
C PRO A 475 5.06 13.88 17.51
N ILE A 476 5.80 14.66 16.73
CA ILE A 476 6.48 14.16 15.53
C ILE A 476 7.75 13.46 15.99
N ASN A 477 7.81 12.17 15.77
CA ASN A 477 8.92 11.31 16.08
C ASN A 477 9.37 10.55 14.84
N GLU A 478 10.63 10.10 14.83
CA GLU A 478 11.12 9.17 13.81
C GLU A 478 10.23 7.93 13.72
N GLN A 479 9.93 7.51 12.50
CA GLN A 479 9.05 6.38 12.26
C GLN A 479 9.74 5.07 12.62
N GLN A 480 9.04 4.21 13.34
CA GLN A 480 9.50 2.86 13.72
C GLN A 480 8.52 1.78 13.26
N PHE A 481 7.47 2.18 12.58
CA PHE A 481 6.40 1.30 12.08
C PHE A 481 5.78 1.90 10.82
N SER A 482 5.50 1.07 9.83
CA SER A 482 4.74 1.49 8.66
C SER A 482 3.87 0.38 8.08
N VAL A 483 2.87 0.81 7.32
CA VAL A 483 2.02 0.00 6.43
C VAL A 483 2.30 0.31 4.95
N HIS A 484 3.02 1.41 4.65
CA HIS A 484 3.51 1.73 3.31
C HIS A 484 4.95 1.22 3.22
N LEU A 485 5.19 0.22 2.40
CA LEU A 485 6.44 -0.53 2.29
C LEU A 485 6.89 -0.45 0.84
N LEU A 486 7.80 0.50 0.54
CA LEU A 486 8.10 0.94 -0.82
C LEU A 486 9.60 0.89 -1.12
N GLY A 487 9.97 0.70 -2.40
CA GLY A 487 11.31 0.93 -2.92
C GLY A 487 12.33 -0.19 -2.76
N THR A 488 12.03 -1.23 -2.01
CA THR A 488 12.98 -2.28 -1.60
C THR A 488 13.48 -3.22 -2.69
N CYS A 489 12.95 -3.10 -3.91
CA CYS A 489 13.41 -3.77 -5.13
C CYS A 489 13.18 -2.82 -6.33
N ARG A 490 13.62 -1.56 -6.18
CA ARG A 490 13.28 -0.46 -7.10
C ARG A 490 13.61 -0.75 -8.56
N MET A 491 12.78 -0.20 -9.46
CA MET A 491 13.01 -0.28 -10.90
C MET A 491 14.03 0.75 -11.38
N GLY A 492 14.65 0.47 -12.53
CA GLY A 492 15.59 1.35 -13.22
C GLY A 492 16.17 0.72 -14.48
N ASN A 493 16.89 1.52 -15.26
CA ASN A 493 17.48 1.04 -16.51
C ASN A 493 18.87 0.43 -16.34
N ASP A 494 19.57 0.76 -15.26
CA ASP A 494 20.92 0.25 -14.97
C ASP A 494 20.85 -0.87 -13.92
N PRO A 495 21.31 -2.11 -14.24
CA PRO A 495 21.31 -3.23 -13.32
C PRO A 495 22.21 -3.02 -12.10
N LYS A 496 23.12 -2.05 -12.11
CA LYS A 496 23.96 -1.70 -10.95
C LYS A 496 23.22 -0.86 -9.92
N THR A 497 22.17 -0.14 -10.33
CA THR A 497 21.44 0.81 -9.48
C THR A 497 19.96 0.45 -9.28
N SER A 498 19.53 -0.71 -9.79
CA SER A 498 18.16 -1.20 -9.69
C SER A 498 18.09 -2.73 -9.64
N VAL A 499 16.97 -3.28 -9.22
CA VAL A 499 16.73 -4.73 -9.14
C VAL A 499 15.95 -5.22 -10.36
N ILE A 500 15.04 -4.39 -10.86
CA ILE A 500 14.16 -4.67 -12.00
C ILE A 500 14.23 -3.56 -13.03
N ASN A 501 13.91 -3.91 -14.27
CA ASN A 501 13.78 -2.95 -15.36
C ASN A 501 12.39 -2.28 -15.41
N ALA A 502 12.17 -1.39 -16.38
CA ALA A 502 10.90 -0.70 -16.61
C ALA A 502 9.70 -1.63 -16.85
N ASP A 503 9.90 -2.88 -17.23
CA ASP A 503 8.86 -3.88 -17.48
C ASP A 503 8.66 -4.83 -16.29
N HIS A 504 9.13 -4.45 -15.09
CA HIS A 504 9.08 -5.23 -13.86
C HIS A 504 9.86 -6.55 -13.89
N ARG A 505 10.69 -6.79 -14.91
CA ARG A 505 11.51 -7.98 -15.07
C ARG A 505 12.80 -7.81 -14.28
N THR A 506 13.21 -8.79 -13.49
CA THR A 506 14.52 -8.74 -12.81
C THR A 506 15.65 -8.70 -13.83
N HIS A 507 16.74 -7.98 -13.51
CA HIS A 507 17.90 -7.92 -14.39
C HIS A 507 18.62 -9.28 -14.48
N ASP A 508 18.62 -10.04 -13.40
CA ASP A 508 19.38 -11.29 -13.26
C ASP A 508 18.64 -12.52 -13.80
N VAL A 509 17.31 -12.60 -13.60
CA VAL A 509 16.52 -13.80 -13.92
C VAL A 509 15.40 -13.44 -14.88
N LYS A 510 15.52 -13.86 -16.13
CA LYS A 510 14.70 -13.41 -17.25
C LYS A 510 13.19 -13.74 -17.16
N ASN A 511 12.79 -14.75 -16.41
CA ASN A 511 11.41 -15.16 -16.21
C ASN A 511 10.92 -14.95 -14.78
N LEU A 512 11.55 -14.00 -14.05
CA LEU A 512 11.16 -13.55 -12.73
C LEU A 512 10.78 -12.07 -12.80
N PHE A 513 9.60 -11.74 -12.29
CA PHE A 513 9.05 -10.39 -12.27
C PHE A 513 8.68 -9.98 -10.83
N LEU A 514 8.85 -8.70 -10.49
CA LEU A 514 8.47 -8.14 -9.20
C LEU A 514 7.52 -6.96 -9.44
N CYS A 515 6.30 -7.03 -8.89
CA CYS A 515 5.30 -5.99 -9.14
C CYS A 515 4.46 -5.75 -7.88
N ASP A 516 4.92 -4.86 -7.03
CA ASP A 516 4.24 -4.36 -5.84
C ASP A 516 4.91 -3.07 -5.36
N GLY A 517 4.70 -2.66 -4.11
CA GLY A 517 5.32 -1.46 -3.55
C GLY A 517 6.85 -1.48 -3.56
N SER A 518 7.48 -2.67 -3.58
CA SER A 518 8.95 -2.78 -3.64
C SER A 518 9.54 -2.20 -4.92
N SER A 519 8.79 -2.17 -6.01
CA SER A 519 9.24 -1.70 -7.32
C SER A 519 9.32 -0.18 -7.48
N LEU A 520 8.73 0.59 -6.58
CA LEU A 520 8.67 2.05 -6.67
C LEU A 520 10.06 2.68 -6.56
N VAL A 521 10.30 3.77 -7.30
CA VAL A 521 11.56 4.53 -7.30
C VAL A 521 11.49 5.69 -6.31
N THR A 522 10.31 6.31 -6.18
CA THR A 522 9.98 7.35 -5.20
C THR A 522 8.73 6.94 -4.41
N SER A 523 8.53 7.51 -3.25
CA SER A 523 7.37 7.19 -2.40
C SER A 523 6.05 7.79 -2.92
N GLY A 524 6.15 8.79 -3.81
CA GLY A 524 5.04 9.68 -4.10
C GLY A 524 4.64 10.54 -2.90
N ARG A 525 3.59 11.34 -3.06
CA ARG A 525 3.12 12.31 -2.05
C ARG A 525 1.75 11.95 -1.47
N GLY A 526 1.40 10.69 -1.51
CA GLY A 526 0.08 10.24 -1.07
C GLY A 526 -0.04 8.74 -0.98
N GLN A 527 -1.13 8.21 -1.49
CA GLN A 527 -1.52 6.81 -1.33
C GLN A 527 -1.00 5.97 -2.51
N PRO A 528 -0.09 5.01 -2.31
CA PRO A 528 0.60 4.33 -3.41
C PRO A 528 -0.25 3.27 -4.11
N THR A 529 -1.36 2.81 -3.52
CA THR A 529 -2.10 1.63 -3.99
C THR A 529 -2.57 1.76 -5.44
N MET A 530 -3.08 2.93 -5.84
CA MET A 530 -3.54 3.16 -7.20
C MET A 530 -2.38 3.07 -8.21
N THR A 531 -1.23 3.65 -7.88
CA THR A 531 -0.02 3.57 -8.71
C THR A 531 0.49 2.13 -8.82
N ILE A 532 0.50 1.39 -7.72
CA ILE A 532 0.85 -0.05 -7.72
C ILE A 532 -0.06 -0.85 -8.66
N GLN A 533 -1.36 -0.57 -8.67
CA GLN A 533 -2.29 -1.25 -9.58
C GLN A 533 -2.12 -0.81 -11.04
N ALA A 534 -1.86 0.46 -11.30
CA ALA A 534 -1.57 0.94 -12.66
C ALA A 534 -0.30 0.29 -13.22
N LEU A 535 0.75 0.16 -12.40
CA LEU A 535 1.97 -0.57 -12.74
C LEU A 535 1.68 -2.05 -13.00
N ALA A 536 0.78 -2.67 -12.23
CA ALA A 536 0.41 -4.08 -12.44
C ALA A 536 -0.35 -4.30 -13.76
N TYR A 537 -1.24 -3.38 -14.17
CA TYR A 537 -1.87 -3.44 -15.50
C TYR A 537 -0.84 -3.29 -16.62
N ARG A 538 0.09 -2.33 -16.49
CA ARG A 538 1.18 -2.14 -17.45
C ARG A 538 2.09 -3.37 -17.50
N ALA A 539 2.47 -3.92 -16.36
CA ALA A 539 3.28 -5.15 -16.28
C ALA A 539 2.58 -6.34 -16.95
N ALA A 540 1.27 -6.49 -16.75
CA ALA A 540 0.48 -7.56 -17.38
C ALA A 540 0.57 -7.49 -18.92
N ASP A 541 0.44 -6.30 -19.52
CA ASP A 541 0.57 -6.10 -20.96
C ASP A 541 1.98 -6.48 -21.46
N ARG A 542 3.04 -6.05 -20.76
CA ARG A 542 4.43 -6.35 -21.09
C ARG A 542 4.73 -7.85 -20.94
N ILE A 543 4.31 -8.46 -19.86
CA ILE A 543 4.47 -9.91 -19.60
C ILE A 543 3.72 -10.73 -20.64
N THR A 544 2.49 -10.34 -20.99
CA THR A 544 1.70 -10.99 -22.05
C THR A 544 2.44 -10.94 -23.40
N ALA A 545 3.00 -9.78 -23.77
CA ALA A 545 3.77 -9.64 -24.99
C ALA A 545 5.03 -10.52 -25.01
N LEU A 546 5.77 -10.58 -23.89
CA LEU A 546 6.95 -11.46 -23.74
C LEU A 546 6.56 -12.94 -23.84
N ALA A 547 5.47 -13.34 -23.16
CA ALA A 547 4.99 -14.72 -23.19
C ALA A 547 4.59 -15.19 -24.59
N ARG A 548 3.87 -14.35 -25.33
CA ARG A 548 3.43 -14.65 -26.71
C ARG A 548 4.59 -14.76 -27.70
N ARG A 549 5.67 -13.99 -27.52
CA ARG A 549 6.90 -14.12 -28.33
C ARG A 549 7.76 -15.32 -27.95
N GLY A 550 7.48 -16.02 -26.84
CA GLY A 550 8.30 -17.11 -26.34
C GLY A 550 9.50 -16.69 -25.48
N ASP A 551 9.69 -15.40 -25.23
CA ASP A 551 10.84 -14.80 -24.50
C ASP A 551 10.93 -15.23 -23.02
N LEU A 552 9.91 -15.93 -22.52
CA LEU A 552 9.90 -16.50 -21.16
C LEU A 552 10.50 -17.91 -21.12
N ARG A 553 10.78 -18.53 -22.27
CA ARG A 553 11.32 -19.89 -22.36
C ARG A 553 12.82 -19.91 -22.66
N SER A 554 13.37 -18.81 -23.15
CA SER A 554 14.78 -18.64 -23.54
C SER A 554 15.66 -18.14 -22.37
#